data_d3e5cfacc94d244bca6a70d5506cb719
#
_entry.id   d3e5cfacc94d244bca6a70d5506cb719
#
_cell.length_a   1.000
_cell.length_b   1.000
_cell.length_c   1.000
_cell.angle_alpha   90.00
_cell.angle_beta   90.00
_cell.angle_gamma   90.00
#
_symmetry.space_group_name_H-M   'P 1'
#
loop_
_entity.id
_entity.type
_entity.pdbx_description
1 polymer ?
#
loop_
_entity_poly.entity_id
_entity_poly.type
_entity_poly.pdbx_seq_one_letter_code
_entity_poly.pdbx_strand_id
1 'polypeptide(L)'
;MENETAIKAAKDIASAASGFDIEDTSVKKETGKSITLTQTLPDNKRRQYVQAANKILSTKSEYDFIEITSTRATKDFKFRVKEFDKDIVVQTKPNGKRGKTDPNELLTAGLSCMRLPRAVPNDIVELDALVDQVKKTIPKIVKDYDQKEFDAIDGDYSNFCQAFSAAVGFQKYCGGIGQKAYVTGRVWNKDIEKFKRNAYGMKDFNSSDIVIKKGAQFYGVSLKKKERGTSADPTLLNKSVSGLFDSQEIVDKYNATLRDFMINKVIKTAESQALLPSGSFKAASADKSTKGKPKWKGMVSGLPNKFFN
;
A
#
# COMPACT_ATOMS: atom_id res chain seq x y z
N MET A 1 3.20 33.32 -18.31
CA MET A 1 3.42 32.89 -19.72
C MET A 1 3.86 31.43 -19.82
N GLU A 2 5.02 31.02 -19.33
CA GLU A 2 5.53 29.65 -19.52
C GLU A 2 4.62 28.56 -18.92
N ASN A 3 4.12 28.76 -17.72
CA ASN A 3 3.22 27.82 -17.07
C ASN A 3 1.85 27.71 -17.78
N GLU A 4 1.36 28.81 -18.33
CA GLU A 4 0.12 28.83 -19.09
C GLU A 4 0.26 28.07 -20.40
N THR A 5 1.40 28.22 -21.10
CA THR A 5 1.73 27.47 -22.31
C THR A 5 1.80 25.96 -22.02
N ALA A 6 2.46 25.56 -20.92
CA ALA A 6 2.57 24.17 -20.52
C ALA A 6 1.19 23.58 -20.16
N ILE A 7 0.37 24.31 -19.40
CA ILE A 7 -1.00 23.88 -19.03
C ILE A 7 -1.85 23.74 -20.28
N LYS A 8 -1.78 24.72 -21.20
CA LYS A 8 -2.55 24.69 -22.47
C LYS A 8 -2.16 23.46 -23.28
N ALA A 9 -0.86 23.22 -23.50
CA ALA A 9 -0.39 22.07 -24.26
C ALA A 9 -0.86 20.74 -23.63
N ALA A 10 -0.78 20.59 -22.30
CA ALA A 10 -1.26 19.40 -21.62
C ALA A 10 -2.79 19.22 -21.74
N LYS A 11 -3.57 20.32 -21.76
CA LYS A 11 -5.01 20.27 -21.99
C LYS A 11 -5.36 19.91 -23.43
N ASP A 12 -4.59 20.42 -24.42
CA ASP A 12 -4.77 20.09 -25.82
C ASP A 12 -4.51 18.59 -26.10
N ILE A 13 -3.50 18.02 -25.45
CA ILE A 13 -3.23 16.57 -25.48
C ILE A 13 -4.38 15.81 -24.84
N ALA A 14 -4.87 16.24 -23.67
CA ALA A 14 -5.99 15.62 -22.97
C ALA A 14 -7.27 15.63 -23.82
N SER A 15 -7.56 16.75 -24.47
CA SER A 15 -8.71 16.89 -25.37
C SER A 15 -8.58 15.98 -26.59
N ALA A 16 -7.40 15.89 -27.19
CA ALA A 16 -7.12 15.00 -28.30
C ALA A 16 -7.19 13.52 -27.94
N ALA A 17 -6.86 13.17 -26.70
CA ALA A 17 -6.95 11.79 -26.21
C ALA A 17 -8.38 11.28 -26.07
N SER A 18 -9.39 12.10 -26.07
CA SER A 18 -10.83 11.84 -25.94
C SER A 18 -11.26 10.63 -25.07
N GLY A 19 -12.34 10.77 -24.33
CA GLY A 19 -12.88 9.67 -23.48
C GLY A 19 -12.20 9.52 -22.11
N PHE A 20 -11.35 10.48 -21.71
CA PHE A 20 -10.77 10.55 -20.39
C PHE A 20 -11.26 11.80 -19.65
N ASP A 21 -11.86 11.60 -18.49
CA ASP A 21 -12.33 12.69 -17.63
C ASP A 21 -11.16 13.27 -16.84
N ILE A 22 -10.50 14.29 -17.39
CA ILE A 22 -9.44 15.02 -16.69
C ILE A 22 -10.08 16.13 -15.86
N GLU A 23 -10.08 15.97 -14.52
CA GLU A 23 -10.75 16.91 -13.61
C GLU A 23 -9.94 18.20 -13.40
N ASP A 24 -8.62 18.10 -13.36
CA ASP A 24 -7.74 19.23 -13.10
C ASP A 24 -6.39 19.07 -13.81
N THR A 25 -5.81 20.20 -14.22
CA THR A 25 -4.44 20.32 -14.73
C THR A 25 -3.78 21.49 -14.04
N SER A 26 -2.82 21.21 -13.17
CA SER A 26 -2.16 22.22 -12.34
C SER A 26 -0.64 22.08 -12.31
N VAL A 27 0.07 23.18 -12.08
CA VAL A 27 1.53 23.19 -11.92
C VAL A 27 1.89 22.62 -10.56
N LYS A 28 2.70 21.59 -10.54
CA LYS A 28 3.25 20.98 -9.32
C LYS A 28 4.61 21.55 -8.95
N LYS A 29 5.47 21.75 -9.95
CA LYS A 29 6.85 22.21 -9.75
C LYS A 29 7.38 22.81 -11.05
N GLU A 30 8.15 23.87 -10.91
CA GLU A 30 8.92 24.45 -11.99
C GLU A 30 10.41 24.48 -11.63
N THR A 31 11.25 24.24 -12.61
CA THR A 31 12.71 24.33 -12.53
C THR A 31 13.24 25.06 -13.77
N GLY A 32 14.52 25.41 -13.80
CA GLY A 32 15.14 26.00 -15.00
C GLY A 32 15.05 25.12 -16.26
N LYS A 33 14.89 23.79 -16.09
CA LYS A 33 14.91 22.81 -17.20
C LYS A 33 13.57 22.15 -17.48
N SER A 34 12.61 22.23 -16.54
CA SER A 34 11.33 21.52 -16.71
C SER A 34 10.19 22.11 -15.90
N ILE A 35 8.97 21.95 -16.42
CA ILE A 35 7.71 22.20 -15.72
C ILE A 35 7.04 20.85 -15.49
N THR A 36 6.74 20.54 -14.22
CA THR A 36 5.96 19.36 -13.86
C THR A 36 4.52 19.76 -13.61
N LEU A 37 3.62 19.17 -14.37
CA LEU A 37 2.18 19.32 -14.21
C LEU A 37 1.60 18.09 -13.51
N THR A 38 0.44 18.28 -12.89
CA THR A 38 -0.39 17.18 -12.38
C THR A 38 -1.71 17.21 -13.13
N GLN A 39 -2.14 16.04 -13.62
CA GLN A 39 -3.48 15.80 -14.13
C GLN A 39 -4.19 14.76 -13.30
N THR A 40 -5.44 15.03 -12.90
CA THR A 40 -6.24 14.15 -12.03
C THR A 40 -7.35 13.50 -12.86
N LEU A 41 -7.43 12.16 -12.79
CA LEU A 41 -8.41 11.36 -13.55
C LEU A 41 -8.68 10.02 -12.82
N PRO A 42 -9.74 9.25 -13.20
CA PRO A 42 -10.02 7.95 -12.61
C PRO A 42 -8.83 7.00 -12.67
N ASP A 43 -8.51 6.33 -11.54
CA ASP A 43 -7.30 5.51 -11.38
C ASP A 43 -7.21 4.39 -12.43
N ASN A 44 -8.32 3.73 -12.72
CA ASN A 44 -8.41 2.68 -13.74
C ASN A 44 -8.24 3.18 -15.19
N LYS A 45 -8.19 4.49 -15.41
CA LYS A 45 -8.02 5.11 -16.74
C LYS A 45 -6.63 5.68 -16.97
N ARG A 46 -5.81 5.84 -15.92
CA ARG A 46 -4.52 6.54 -15.98
C ARG A 46 -3.56 5.94 -16.98
N ARG A 47 -3.36 4.64 -16.95
CA ARG A 47 -2.46 3.93 -17.88
C ARG A 47 -2.92 4.11 -19.33
N GLN A 48 -4.20 3.88 -19.61
CA GLN A 48 -4.76 4.04 -20.95
C GLN A 48 -4.61 5.48 -21.44
N TYR A 49 -4.80 6.46 -20.55
CA TYR A 49 -4.61 7.86 -20.86
C TYR A 49 -3.14 8.16 -21.23
N VAL A 50 -2.17 7.69 -20.44
CA VAL A 50 -0.74 7.90 -20.73
C VAL A 50 -0.35 7.28 -22.08
N GLN A 51 -0.85 6.08 -22.39
CA GLN A 51 -0.62 5.44 -23.69
C GLN A 51 -1.22 6.26 -24.84
N ALA A 52 -2.44 6.77 -24.67
CA ALA A 52 -3.09 7.64 -25.68
C ALA A 52 -2.32 8.97 -25.86
N ALA A 53 -1.88 9.59 -24.75
CA ALA A 53 -1.08 10.81 -24.77
C ALA A 53 0.26 10.60 -25.50
N ASN A 54 0.98 9.51 -25.20
CA ASN A 54 2.22 9.16 -25.87
C ASN A 54 2.02 8.96 -27.39
N LYS A 55 0.94 8.29 -27.79
CA LYS A 55 0.60 8.12 -29.21
C LYS A 55 0.33 9.46 -29.89
N ILE A 56 -0.40 10.37 -29.26
CA ILE A 56 -0.67 11.72 -29.79
C ILE A 56 0.64 12.49 -29.93
N LEU A 57 1.48 12.47 -28.90
CA LEU A 57 2.76 13.18 -28.90
C LEU A 57 3.72 12.68 -29.98
N SER A 58 3.70 11.37 -30.29
CA SER A 58 4.54 10.80 -31.34
C SER A 58 4.08 11.13 -32.77
N THR A 59 2.84 11.63 -32.94
CA THR A 59 2.25 11.90 -34.26
C THR A 59 2.11 13.40 -34.57
N LYS A 60 2.06 14.24 -33.55
CA LYS A 60 1.87 15.69 -33.72
C LYS A 60 3.21 16.42 -33.86
N SER A 61 3.36 17.16 -34.96
CA SER A 61 4.61 17.87 -35.29
C SER A 61 4.93 19.07 -34.41
N GLU A 62 3.96 19.58 -33.65
CA GLU A 62 4.11 20.69 -32.70
C GLU A 62 4.79 20.32 -31.37
N TYR A 63 4.94 19.02 -31.11
CA TYR A 63 5.57 18.50 -29.89
C TYR A 63 6.78 17.63 -30.22
N ASP A 64 7.80 17.76 -29.41
CA ASP A 64 8.89 16.79 -29.35
C ASP A 64 8.59 15.78 -28.25
N PHE A 65 8.20 14.58 -28.63
CA PHE A 65 7.96 13.49 -27.68
C PHE A 65 9.26 13.06 -27.03
N ILE A 66 9.25 12.93 -25.70
CA ILE A 66 10.41 12.48 -24.90
C ILE A 66 10.02 11.21 -24.17
N GLU A 67 10.59 10.10 -24.57
CA GLU A 67 10.33 8.80 -23.96
C GLU A 67 10.79 8.76 -22.50
N ILE A 68 9.94 8.24 -21.61
CA ILE A 68 10.29 7.96 -20.23
C ILE A 68 10.68 6.48 -20.13
N THR A 69 11.98 6.22 -19.97
CA THR A 69 12.53 4.86 -19.85
C THR A 69 12.49 4.30 -18.43
N SER A 70 12.02 5.09 -17.46
CA SER A 70 11.92 4.69 -16.06
C SER A 70 10.57 4.08 -15.72
N THR A 71 10.46 3.52 -14.50
CA THR A 71 9.22 2.99 -13.91
C THR A 71 8.03 3.99 -13.86
N ARG A 72 8.23 5.24 -14.28
CA ARG A 72 7.20 6.27 -14.36
C ARG A 72 6.41 6.24 -15.67
N ALA A 73 6.88 5.53 -16.69
CA ALA A 73 6.27 5.51 -18.01
C ALA A 73 4.80 5.04 -18.01
N THR A 74 4.34 4.37 -16.95
CA THR A 74 2.93 3.95 -16.82
C THR A 74 1.99 5.04 -16.30
N LYS A 75 2.52 6.12 -15.72
CA LYS A 75 1.71 7.17 -15.09
C LYS A 75 2.16 8.59 -15.40
N ASP A 76 3.25 8.75 -16.09
CA ASP A 76 3.79 10.04 -16.49
C ASP A 76 4.06 10.00 -17.99
N PHE A 77 3.92 11.14 -18.64
CA PHE A 77 4.41 11.35 -20.01
C PHE A 77 5.19 12.66 -20.08
N LYS A 78 6.07 12.76 -21.07
CA LYS A 78 7.02 13.86 -21.18
C LYS A 78 7.12 14.33 -22.62
N PHE A 79 7.16 15.63 -22.80
CA PHE A 79 7.31 16.25 -24.11
C PHE A 79 7.87 17.67 -23.99
N ARG A 80 8.19 18.25 -25.12
CA ARG A 80 8.54 19.66 -25.25
C ARG A 80 7.67 20.27 -26.34
N VAL A 81 7.21 21.49 -26.14
CA VAL A 81 6.57 22.28 -27.19
C VAL A 81 7.69 22.88 -28.05
N LYS A 82 7.61 22.84 -29.36
CA LYS A 82 8.57 23.52 -30.22
C LYS A 82 8.64 25.00 -29.85
N GLU A 83 9.84 25.56 -29.87
CA GLU A 83 10.10 26.96 -29.44
C GLU A 83 9.99 27.19 -27.92
N PHE A 84 9.92 26.14 -27.13
CA PHE A 84 9.88 26.21 -25.68
C PHE A 84 11.07 25.47 -25.05
N ASP A 85 11.89 26.14 -24.24
CA ASP A 85 13.18 25.60 -23.76
C ASP A 85 13.06 24.61 -22.61
N LYS A 86 11.85 24.40 -22.07
CA LYS A 86 11.63 23.51 -20.93
C LYS A 86 10.89 22.24 -21.31
N ASP A 87 11.33 21.14 -20.72
CA ASP A 87 10.58 19.88 -20.78
C ASP A 87 9.30 19.97 -19.94
N ILE A 88 8.20 19.49 -20.46
CA ILE A 88 6.94 19.38 -19.76
C ILE A 88 6.75 17.92 -19.32
N VAL A 89 6.66 17.70 -18.02
CA VAL A 89 6.39 16.38 -17.44
C VAL A 89 4.98 16.39 -16.87
N VAL A 90 4.09 15.58 -17.41
CA VAL A 90 2.73 15.44 -16.89
C VAL A 90 2.66 14.19 -16.03
N GLN A 91 2.37 14.37 -14.75
CA GLN A 91 2.15 13.31 -13.77
C GLN A 91 0.66 13.10 -13.59
N THR A 92 0.17 11.90 -13.89
CA THR A 92 -1.23 11.57 -13.63
C THR A 92 -1.42 11.17 -12.16
N LYS A 93 -2.53 11.61 -11.57
CA LYS A 93 -2.96 11.25 -10.21
C LYS A 93 -4.37 10.68 -10.22
N PRO A 94 -4.67 9.74 -9.30
CA PRO A 94 -6.05 9.27 -9.18
C PRO A 94 -6.94 10.36 -8.60
N ASN A 95 -8.17 10.48 -9.14
CA ASN A 95 -9.22 11.24 -8.51
C ASN A 95 -9.87 10.39 -7.39
N GLY A 96 -10.12 11.03 -6.26
CA GLY A 96 -10.77 10.41 -5.12
C GLY A 96 -9.82 9.75 -4.11
N LYS A 97 -10.35 9.41 -2.94
CA LYS A 97 -9.64 8.67 -1.90
C LYS A 97 -9.53 7.22 -2.37
N ARG A 98 -8.31 6.69 -2.47
CA ARG A 98 -8.09 5.24 -2.62
C ARG A 98 -8.93 4.50 -1.59
N GLY A 99 -9.57 3.41 -2.00
CA GLY A 99 -10.23 2.49 -1.08
C GLY A 99 -9.25 2.04 0.03
N LYS A 100 -9.77 1.58 1.16
CA LYS A 100 -8.96 1.17 2.31
C LYS A 100 -8.07 -0.07 2.06
N THR A 101 -8.24 -0.75 0.95
CA THR A 101 -7.53 -1.96 0.53
C THR A 101 -6.48 -1.61 -0.51
N ASP A 102 -5.33 -2.28 -0.41
CA ASP A 102 -4.20 -2.05 -1.31
C ASP A 102 -4.35 -2.97 -2.55
N PRO A 103 -4.38 -2.44 -3.79
CA PRO A 103 -4.37 -3.24 -5.00
C PRO A 103 -3.23 -4.29 -5.05
N ASN A 104 -2.17 -4.08 -4.27
CA ASN A 104 -1.09 -5.05 -4.14
C ASN A 104 -1.51 -6.40 -3.56
N GLU A 105 -2.50 -6.42 -2.67
CA GLU A 105 -3.03 -7.67 -2.11
C GLU A 105 -3.66 -8.49 -3.24
N LEU A 106 -4.47 -7.85 -4.07
CA LEU A 106 -5.13 -8.48 -5.18
C LEU A 106 -4.16 -8.92 -6.29
N LEU A 107 -3.17 -8.07 -6.61
CA LEU A 107 -2.08 -8.41 -7.53
C LEU A 107 -1.27 -9.61 -7.02
N THR A 108 -0.89 -9.60 -5.74
CA THR A 108 -0.14 -10.70 -5.13
C THR A 108 -0.94 -11.99 -5.15
N ALA A 109 -2.24 -11.94 -4.85
CA ALA A 109 -3.14 -13.09 -4.92
C ALA A 109 -3.20 -13.67 -6.34
N GLY A 110 -3.37 -12.82 -7.35
CA GLY A 110 -3.40 -13.22 -8.76
C GLY A 110 -2.08 -13.84 -9.22
N LEU A 111 -0.98 -13.14 -8.99
CA LEU A 111 0.37 -13.59 -9.37
C LEU A 111 0.78 -14.90 -8.67
N SER A 112 0.39 -15.08 -7.41
CA SER A 112 0.69 -16.32 -6.68
C SER A 112 0.02 -17.55 -7.24
N CYS A 113 -1.06 -17.36 -8.01
CA CYS A 113 -1.87 -18.44 -8.60
C CYS A 113 -1.69 -18.57 -10.12
N MET A 114 -0.63 -18.03 -10.69
CA MET A 114 -0.31 -18.18 -12.12
C MET A 114 1.17 -18.49 -12.32
N ARG A 115 1.50 -18.99 -13.51
CA ARG A 115 2.90 -19.19 -13.90
C ARG A 115 3.57 -17.84 -14.10
N LEU A 116 4.64 -17.60 -13.36
CA LEU A 116 5.41 -16.36 -13.44
C LEU A 116 6.59 -16.50 -14.41
N PRO A 117 6.99 -15.41 -15.10
CA PRO A 117 8.28 -15.35 -15.78
C PRO A 117 9.41 -15.41 -14.75
N ARG A 118 10.63 -15.70 -15.19
CA ARG A 118 11.81 -15.82 -14.30
C ARG A 118 12.18 -14.52 -13.60
N ALA A 119 11.89 -13.40 -14.23
CA ALA A 119 12.13 -12.07 -13.70
C ALA A 119 10.96 -11.13 -14.06
N VAL A 120 10.86 -10.01 -13.37
CA VAL A 120 9.94 -8.92 -13.76
C VAL A 120 10.37 -8.41 -15.13
N PRO A 121 9.45 -8.27 -16.09
CA PRO A 121 9.76 -7.68 -17.37
C PRO A 121 10.37 -6.28 -17.23
N ASN A 122 11.44 -6.01 -17.95
CA ASN A 122 12.06 -4.68 -18.01
C ASN A 122 11.42 -3.78 -19.07
N ASP A 123 10.81 -4.40 -20.07
CA ASP A 123 10.08 -3.71 -21.13
C ASP A 123 8.64 -3.42 -20.70
N ILE A 124 8.16 -2.21 -21.03
CA ILE A 124 6.83 -1.75 -20.61
C ILE A 124 5.72 -2.53 -21.31
N VAL A 125 5.92 -2.96 -22.55
CA VAL A 125 4.92 -3.71 -23.32
C VAL A 125 4.75 -5.11 -22.74
N GLU A 126 5.86 -5.75 -22.39
CA GLU A 126 5.84 -7.06 -21.71
C GLU A 126 5.21 -6.96 -20.32
N LEU A 127 5.53 -5.87 -19.57
CA LEU A 127 4.92 -5.60 -18.28
C LEU A 127 3.42 -5.41 -18.39
N ASP A 128 2.98 -4.65 -19.38
CA ASP A 128 1.57 -4.39 -19.65
C ASP A 128 0.84 -5.70 -20.03
N ALA A 129 1.44 -6.52 -20.87
CA ALA A 129 0.89 -7.82 -21.23
C ALA A 129 0.74 -8.74 -20.01
N LEU A 130 1.72 -8.71 -19.09
CA LEU A 130 1.67 -9.51 -17.86
C LEU A 130 0.59 -8.99 -16.89
N VAL A 131 0.43 -7.68 -16.75
CA VAL A 131 -0.65 -7.07 -15.95
C VAL A 131 -2.02 -7.47 -16.52
N ASP A 132 -2.20 -7.40 -17.84
CA ASP A 132 -3.44 -7.82 -18.49
C ASP A 132 -3.72 -9.31 -18.27
N GLN A 133 -2.69 -10.16 -18.30
CA GLN A 133 -2.82 -11.58 -17.99
C GLN A 133 -3.26 -11.80 -16.54
N VAL A 134 -2.69 -11.08 -15.58
CA VAL A 134 -3.10 -11.12 -14.17
C VAL A 134 -4.56 -10.70 -14.03
N LYS A 135 -4.96 -9.59 -14.66
CA LYS A 135 -6.36 -9.10 -14.65
C LYS A 135 -7.34 -10.12 -15.22
N LYS A 136 -6.97 -10.86 -16.27
CA LYS A 136 -7.79 -11.96 -16.83
C LYS A 136 -7.84 -13.19 -15.90
N THR A 137 -6.84 -13.36 -15.05
CA THR A 137 -6.71 -14.51 -14.15
C THR A 137 -7.45 -14.30 -12.83
N ILE A 138 -7.38 -13.10 -12.26
CA ILE A 138 -7.99 -12.74 -10.96
C ILE A 138 -9.47 -13.20 -10.86
N PRO A 139 -10.38 -12.87 -11.77
CA PRO A 139 -11.80 -13.26 -11.64
C PRO A 139 -12.04 -14.77 -11.57
N LYS A 140 -11.11 -15.55 -12.10
CA LYS A 140 -11.22 -17.03 -12.15
C LYS A 140 -10.76 -17.68 -10.85
N ILE A 141 -9.77 -17.10 -10.18
CA ILE A 141 -9.05 -17.76 -9.08
C ILE A 141 -9.12 -17.03 -7.74
N VAL A 142 -9.33 -15.70 -7.75
CA VAL A 142 -9.42 -14.91 -6.50
C VAL A 142 -10.88 -14.76 -6.12
N LYS A 143 -11.18 -14.97 -4.84
CA LYS A 143 -12.52 -14.82 -4.26
C LYS A 143 -12.58 -13.63 -3.30
N ASP A 144 -13.75 -12.99 -3.27
CA ASP A 144 -14.10 -11.91 -2.34
C ASP A 144 -13.27 -10.63 -2.48
N TYR A 145 -12.75 -10.36 -3.67
CA TYR A 145 -12.12 -9.08 -3.96
C TYR A 145 -13.16 -7.99 -4.26
N ASP A 146 -12.83 -6.76 -3.92
CA ASP A 146 -13.63 -5.59 -4.26
C ASP A 146 -13.35 -5.17 -5.72
N GLN A 147 -14.42 -4.90 -6.48
CA GLN A 147 -14.30 -4.45 -7.88
C GLN A 147 -13.48 -3.14 -7.99
N LYS A 148 -13.58 -2.24 -7.00
CA LYS A 148 -12.79 -1.01 -6.98
C LYS A 148 -11.28 -1.28 -6.88
N GLU A 149 -10.89 -2.30 -6.12
CA GLU A 149 -9.49 -2.73 -6.02
C GLU A 149 -9.01 -3.32 -7.33
N PHE A 150 -9.85 -4.13 -7.97
CA PHE A 150 -9.57 -4.69 -9.28
C PHE A 150 -9.41 -3.61 -10.34
N ASP A 151 -10.27 -2.61 -10.34
CA ASP A 151 -10.21 -1.49 -11.27
C ASP A 151 -9.00 -0.58 -11.02
N ALA A 152 -8.51 -0.54 -9.79
CA ALA A 152 -7.33 0.23 -9.41
C ALA A 152 -5.98 -0.43 -9.77
N ILE A 153 -5.98 -1.65 -10.33
CA ILE A 153 -4.78 -2.28 -10.91
C ILE A 153 -4.43 -1.55 -12.20
N ASP A 154 -3.55 -0.57 -12.11
CA ASP A 154 -3.22 0.37 -13.19
C ASP A 154 -1.86 0.13 -13.87
N GLY A 155 -1.17 -0.96 -13.51
CA GLY A 155 0.16 -1.24 -14.03
C GLY A 155 1.27 -0.36 -13.42
N ASP A 156 1.07 0.20 -12.22
CA ASP A 156 2.15 0.84 -11.47
C ASP A 156 3.29 -0.17 -11.27
N TYR A 157 4.40 0.09 -11.97
CA TYR A 157 5.56 -0.81 -11.98
C TYR A 157 6.09 -1.09 -10.56
N SER A 158 6.12 -0.07 -9.69
CA SER A 158 6.61 -0.24 -8.31
C SER A 158 5.72 -1.18 -7.51
N ASN A 159 4.41 -1.01 -7.59
CA ASN A 159 3.44 -1.89 -6.93
C ASN A 159 3.49 -3.29 -7.53
N PHE A 160 3.61 -3.38 -8.85
CA PHE A 160 3.72 -4.66 -9.56
C PHE A 160 4.96 -5.43 -9.13
N CYS A 161 6.15 -4.80 -9.06
CA CYS A 161 7.38 -5.43 -8.61
C CYS A 161 7.29 -5.98 -7.19
N GLN A 162 6.62 -5.24 -6.29
CA GLN A 162 6.40 -5.68 -4.92
C GLN A 162 5.50 -6.92 -4.87
N ALA A 163 4.37 -6.88 -5.58
CA ALA A 163 3.44 -8.00 -5.67
C ALA A 163 4.08 -9.23 -6.34
N PHE A 164 4.86 -9.01 -7.40
CA PHE A 164 5.62 -10.05 -8.10
C PHE A 164 6.62 -10.73 -7.17
N SER A 165 7.42 -9.95 -6.44
CA SER A 165 8.40 -10.47 -5.48
C SER A 165 7.75 -11.29 -4.37
N ALA A 166 6.61 -10.82 -3.84
CA ALA A 166 5.84 -11.54 -2.84
C ALA A 166 5.29 -12.87 -3.39
N ALA A 167 4.78 -12.86 -4.62
CA ALA A 167 4.26 -14.05 -5.29
C ALA A 167 5.36 -15.08 -5.60
N VAL A 168 6.55 -14.64 -6.04
CA VAL A 168 7.72 -15.51 -6.23
C VAL A 168 8.14 -16.13 -4.90
N GLY A 169 8.20 -15.31 -3.83
CA GLY A 169 8.49 -15.81 -2.48
C GLY A 169 7.50 -16.86 -2.02
N PHE A 170 6.20 -16.62 -2.23
CA PHE A 170 5.16 -17.59 -1.94
C PHE A 170 5.34 -18.89 -2.72
N GLN A 171 5.50 -18.84 -4.05
CA GLN A 171 5.64 -20.02 -4.89
C GLN A 171 6.88 -20.84 -4.53
N LYS A 172 7.99 -20.16 -4.18
CA LYS A 172 9.21 -20.82 -3.70
C LYS A 172 8.97 -21.53 -2.35
N TYR A 173 8.34 -20.84 -1.40
CA TYR A 173 8.04 -21.38 -0.07
C TYR A 173 7.11 -22.59 -0.15
N CYS A 174 6.03 -22.51 -0.95
CA CYS A 174 5.04 -23.57 -1.07
C CYS A 174 5.43 -24.68 -2.06
N GLY A 175 6.53 -24.51 -2.80
CA GLY A 175 6.95 -25.46 -3.84
C GLY A 175 6.00 -25.47 -5.05
N GLY A 176 5.45 -24.31 -5.46
CA GLY A 176 4.67 -24.18 -6.69
C GLY A 176 3.49 -23.21 -6.64
N ILE A 177 2.64 -23.27 -7.63
CA ILE A 177 1.58 -22.31 -7.94
C ILE A 177 0.34 -22.58 -7.08
N GLY A 178 -0.27 -21.51 -6.54
CA GLY A 178 -1.56 -21.56 -5.87
C GLY A 178 -2.71 -21.91 -6.83
N GLN A 179 -3.76 -22.53 -6.32
CA GLN A 179 -4.91 -22.92 -7.13
C GLN A 179 -6.09 -21.97 -6.97
N LYS A 180 -6.22 -21.36 -5.82
CA LYS A 180 -7.29 -20.44 -5.44
C LYS A 180 -6.76 -19.46 -4.40
N ALA A 181 -7.16 -18.23 -4.47
CA ALA A 181 -6.82 -17.22 -3.49
C ALA A 181 -8.07 -16.51 -2.95
N TYR A 182 -7.97 -16.01 -1.74
CA TYR A 182 -9.01 -15.28 -1.02
C TYR A 182 -8.41 -14.00 -0.46
N VAL A 183 -9.03 -12.88 -0.71
CA VAL A 183 -8.69 -11.62 -0.04
C VAL A 183 -9.47 -11.56 1.27
N THR A 184 -8.78 -11.29 2.38
CA THR A 184 -9.37 -11.44 3.72
C THR A 184 -9.91 -10.13 4.30
N GLY A 185 -9.79 -9.02 3.62
CA GLY A 185 -10.13 -7.67 4.06
C GLY A 185 -11.32 -7.55 5.03
N ARG A 186 -12.52 -7.22 4.53
CA ARG A 186 -13.71 -7.00 5.37
C ARG A 186 -14.46 -8.27 5.74
N VAL A 187 -14.48 -9.24 4.85
CA VAL A 187 -15.28 -10.46 4.97
C VAL A 187 -14.39 -11.66 4.69
N TRP A 188 -14.44 -12.64 5.57
CA TRP A 188 -13.78 -13.93 5.35
C TRP A 188 -14.75 -14.85 4.63
N ASN A 189 -14.30 -15.43 3.52
CA ASN A 189 -15.06 -16.43 2.77
C ASN A 189 -15.35 -17.66 3.64
N LYS A 190 -16.52 -18.27 3.46
CA LYS A 190 -16.94 -19.48 4.21
C LYS A 190 -15.92 -20.62 4.10
N ASP A 191 -15.22 -20.74 2.97
CA ASP A 191 -14.21 -21.79 2.75
C ASP A 191 -13.01 -21.66 3.72
N ILE A 192 -12.71 -20.44 4.17
CA ILE A 192 -11.54 -20.11 4.99
C ILE A 192 -11.88 -19.52 6.36
N GLU A 193 -13.15 -19.31 6.68
CA GLU A 193 -13.58 -18.67 7.93
C GLU A 193 -13.09 -19.41 9.17
N LYS A 194 -12.96 -20.74 9.11
CA LYS A 194 -12.42 -21.57 10.18
C LYS A 194 -10.99 -21.18 10.59
N PHE A 195 -10.23 -20.56 9.69
CA PHE A 195 -8.85 -20.14 9.98
C PHE A 195 -8.77 -18.75 10.62
N LYS A 196 -9.89 -18.05 10.76
CA LYS A 196 -9.94 -16.72 11.37
C LYS A 196 -9.66 -16.76 12.87
N ARG A 197 -10.06 -17.84 13.55
CA ARG A 197 -9.88 -18.05 14.98
C ARG A 197 -8.85 -19.17 15.22
N ASN A 198 -8.09 -19.06 16.30
CA ASN A 198 -7.23 -20.16 16.72
C ASN A 198 -7.98 -21.16 17.60
N ALA A 199 -7.31 -22.27 17.92
CA ALA A 199 -7.85 -23.34 18.79
C ALA A 199 -8.18 -22.87 20.23
N TYR A 200 -7.64 -21.72 20.65
CA TYR A 200 -7.85 -21.14 21.98
C TYR A 200 -8.98 -20.10 22.02
N GLY A 201 -9.77 -19.97 20.93
CA GLY A 201 -10.88 -19.02 20.86
C GLY A 201 -10.48 -17.55 20.70
N MET A 202 -9.22 -17.27 20.38
CA MET A 202 -8.78 -15.89 20.12
C MET A 202 -9.45 -15.38 18.86
N LYS A 203 -10.15 -14.25 19.00
CA LYS A 203 -10.85 -13.58 17.90
C LYS A 203 -9.86 -12.97 16.92
N ASP A 204 -10.16 -13.14 15.63
CA ASP A 204 -9.34 -12.56 14.56
C ASP A 204 -7.83 -12.80 14.73
N PHE A 205 -7.45 -13.99 15.21
CA PHE A 205 -6.06 -14.37 15.42
C PHE A 205 -5.25 -14.32 14.12
N ASN A 206 -5.88 -14.72 13.02
CA ASN A 206 -5.23 -14.71 11.72
C ASN A 206 -5.31 -13.31 11.10
N SER A 207 -4.17 -12.66 10.97
CA SER A 207 -4.01 -11.33 10.36
C SER A 207 -3.51 -11.39 8.91
N SER A 208 -3.72 -12.51 8.22
CA SER A 208 -3.35 -12.63 6.82
C SER A 208 -4.15 -11.66 5.96
N ASP A 209 -3.49 -11.02 5.03
CA ASP A 209 -4.10 -10.12 4.04
C ASP A 209 -4.71 -10.92 2.88
N ILE A 210 -4.09 -12.07 2.57
CA ILE A 210 -4.62 -13.05 1.60
C ILE A 210 -4.43 -14.47 2.13
N VAL A 211 -5.30 -15.37 1.71
CA VAL A 211 -5.17 -16.83 1.95
C VAL A 211 -5.11 -17.55 0.61
N ILE A 212 -4.11 -18.37 0.40
CA ILE A 212 -3.91 -19.09 -0.86
C ILE A 212 -4.03 -20.59 -0.61
N LYS A 213 -4.88 -21.26 -1.42
CA LYS A 213 -5.04 -22.71 -1.40
C LYS A 213 -4.12 -23.35 -2.42
N LYS A 214 -3.39 -24.38 -1.99
CA LYS A 214 -2.60 -25.27 -2.85
C LYS A 214 -2.79 -26.71 -2.42
N GLY A 215 -3.37 -27.54 -3.28
CA GLY A 215 -3.77 -28.89 -2.89
C GLY A 215 -4.79 -28.86 -1.76
N ALA A 216 -4.53 -29.61 -0.70
CA ALA A 216 -5.32 -29.63 0.53
C ALA A 216 -4.92 -28.53 1.54
N GLN A 217 -3.83 -27.82 1.30
CA GLN A 217 -3.27 -26.83 2.25
C GLN A 217 -3.74 -25.41 1.95
N PHE A 218 -3.83 -24.63 3.01
CA PHE A 218 -4.13 -23.21 2.99
C PHE A 218 -2.98 -22.43 3.64
N TYR A 219 -2.52 -21.41 2.95
CA TYR A 219 -1.39 -20.57 3.38
C TYR A 219 -1.89 -19.16 3.60
N GLY A 220 -1.77 -18.66 4.84
CA GLY A 220 -2.00 -17.26 5.16
C GLY A 220 -0.78 -16.44 4.81
N VAL A 221 -0.96 -15.37 4.04
CA VAL A 221 0.11 -14.44 3.65
C VAL A 221 -0.22 -13.06 4.19
N SER A 222 0.69 -12.50 4.99
CA SER A 222 0.60 -11.11 5.43
C SER A 222 1.61 -10.28 4.65
N LEU A 223 1.12 -9.25 3.98
CA LEU A 223 1.91 -8.38 3.13
C LEU A 223 2.38 -7.17 3.92
N LYS A 224 3.69 -6.95 3.94
CA LYS A 224 4.28 -5.79 4.60
C LYS A 224 5.03 -4.95 3.56
N LYS A 225 4.50 -3.76 3.29
CA LYS A 225 5.12 -2.81 2.39
C LYS A 225 6.22 -2.06 3.15
N LYS A 226 7.47 -2.20 2.69
CA LYS A 226 8.60 -1.44 3.21
C LYS A 226 8.92 -0.30 2.25
N GLU A 227 8.77 0.92 2.68
CA GLU A 227 9.25 2.09 1.94
C GLU A 227 10.75 2.30 2.20
N ARG A 228 11.48 2.77 1.18
CA ARG A 228 12.91 3.10 1.32
C ARG A 228 13.10 4.10 2.46
N GLY A 229 13.97 3.78 3.40
CA GLY A 229 14.34 4.66 4.51
C GLY A 229 13.49 4.51 5.78
N THR A 230 12.43 3.70 5.76
CA THR A 230 11.70 3.38 6.98
C THR A 230 12.18 2.06 7.56
N SER A 231 12.59 2.09 8.83
CA SER A 231 13.04 0.90 9.58
C SER A 231 11.89 0.19 10.31
N ALA A 232 10.64 0.41 9.90
CA ALA A 232 9.51 -0.23 10.54
C ALA A 232 9.58 -1.74 10.33
N ASP A 233 9.94 -2.47 11.37
CA ASP A 233 9.86 -3.91 11.39
C ASP A 233 8.39 -4.36 11.33
N PRO A 234 8.09 -5.50 10.69
CA PRO A 234 6.74 -6.03 10.67
C PRO A 234 6.27 -6.28 12.10
N THR A 235 5.15 -5.68 12.47
CA THR A 235 4.52 -5.96 13.75
C THR A 235 3.99 -7.39 13.72
N LEU A 236 4.42 -8.24 14.64
CA LEU A 236 3.97 -9.61 14.74
C LEU A 236 2.48 -9.72 15.07
N LEU A 237 1.93 -8.70 15.75
CA LEU A 237 0.51 -8.59 16.09
C LEU A 237 -0.05 -7.27 15.58
N ASN A 238 -0.96 -7.34 14.62
CA ASN A 238 -1.63 -6.15 14.05
C ASN A 238 -2.75 -5.60 14.95
N LYS A 239 -3.12 -6.31 16.00
CA LYS A 239 -4.20 -5.93 16.92
C LYS A 239 -3.69 -5.81 18.33
N SER A 240 -4.28 -4.91 19.11
CA SER A 240 -4.04 -4.87 20.55
C SER A 240 -4.49 -6.21 21.17
N VAL A 241 -3.81 -6.66 22.22
CA VAL A 241 -4.18 -7.89 22.94
C VAL A 241 -5.64 -7.84 23.39
N SER A 242 -6.14 -6.67 23.78
CA SER A 242 -7.55 -6.45 24.09
C SER A 242 -8.51 -6.75 22.94
N GLY A 243 -8.06 -6.61 21.70
CA GLY A 243 -8.85 -6.94 20.51
C GLY A 243 -8.81 -8.42 20.10
N LEU A 244 -8.01 -9.23 20.78
CA LEU A 244 -7.85 -10.66 20.49
C LEU A 244 -8.84 -11.54 21.25
N PHE A 245 -9.40 -11.05 22.37
CA PHE A 245 -10.27 -11.81 23.24
C PHE A 245 -11.71 -11.33 23.16
N ASP A 246 -12.67 -12.25 23.15
CA ASP A 246 -14.10 -11.96 23.24
C ASP A 246 -14.55 -11.68 24.69
N SER A 247 -13.81 -12.19 25.69
CA SER A 247 -14.16 -12.02 27.11
C SER A 247 -13.62 -10.67 27.63
N GLN A 248 -14.52 -9.80 28.06
CA GLN A 248 -14.17 -8.52 28.70
C GLN A 248 -13.39 -8.75 30.02
N GLU A 249 -13.70 -9.80 30.75
CA GLU A 249 -12.99 -10.16 31.98
C GLU A 249 -11.49 -10.45 31.72
N ILE A 250 -11.19 -11.21 30.66
CA ILE A 250 -9.81 -11.51 30.26
C ILE A 250 -9.09 -10.21 29.85
N VAL A 251 -9.78 -9.34 29.09
CA VAL A 251 -9.24 -8.05 28.68
C VAL A 251 -8.93 -7.16 29.87
N ASP A 252 -9.83 -7.11 30.84
CA ASP A 252 -9.68 -6.27 32.04
C ASP A 252 -8.54 -6.80 32.94
N LYS A 253 -8.45 -8.11 33.13
CA LYS A 253 -7.36 -8.74 33.86
C LYS A 253 -6.01 -8.50 33.18
N TYR A 254 -5.94 -8.62 31.85
CA TYR A 254 -4.73 -8.31 31.10
C TYR A 254 -4.33 -6.85 31.26
N ASN A 255 -5.26 -5.92 31.10
CA ASN A 255 -4.99 -4.48 31.22
C ASN A 255 -4.53 -4.10 32.65
N ALA A 256 -5.14 -4.70 33.68
CA ALA A 256 -4.73 -4.50 35.06
C ALA A 256 -3.31 -5.00 35.30
N THR A 257 -3.01 -6.23 34.88
CA THR A 257 -1.67 -6.84 35.02
C THR A 257 -0.61 -6.02 34.26
N LEU A 258 -0.92 -5.60 33.02
CA LEU A 258 -0.02 -4.75 32.22
C LEU A 258 0.24 -3.41 32.92
N ARG A 259 -0.81 -2.76 33.42
CA ARG A 259 -0.70 -1.51 34.15
C ARG A 259 0.21 -1.66 35.38
N ASP A 260 -0.03 -2.69 36.18
CA ASP A 260 0.72 -2.96 37.41
C ASP A 260 2.20 -3.23 37.11
N PHE A 261 2.48 -4.01 36.06
CA PHE A 261 3.84 -4.24 35.59
C PHE A 261 4.52 -2.94 35.15
N MET A 262 3.86 -2.15 34.30
CA MET A 262 4.43 -0.92 33.78
C MET A 262 4.68 0.12 34.86
N ILE A 263 3.80 0.23 35.86
CA ILE A 263 4.00 1.18 36.97
C ILE A 263 5.05 0.67 37.93
N ASN A 264 4.91 -0.55 38.43
CA ASN A 264 5.72 -1.05 39.54
C ASN A 264 7.11 -1.53 39.12
N LYS A 265 7.29 -1.90 37.85
CA LYS A 265 8.60 -2.33 37.33
C LYS A 265 9.23 -1.26 36.45
N VAL A 266 8.55 -0.83 35.39
CA VAL A 266 9.15 0.04 34.38
C VAL A 266 9.30 1.47 34.90
N ILE A 267 8.21 2.13 35.33
CA ILE A 267 8.25 3.54 35.77
C ILE A 267 9.07 3.70 37.05
N LYS A 268 8.88 2.80 38.01
CA LYS A 268 9.65 2.84 39.27
C LYS A 268 11.16 2.72 39.02
N THR A 269 11.57 1.81 38.14
CA THR A 269 12.98 1.66 37.77
C THR A 269 13.49 2.86 36.98
N ALA A 270 12.73 3.36 36.01
CA ALA A 270 13.11 4.53 35.23
C ALA A 270 13.25 5.80 36.09
N GLU A 271 12.39 5.97 37.10
CA GLU A 271 12.52 7.08 38.08
C GLU A 271 13.77 6.90 38.95
N SER A 272 14.05 5.71 39.45
CA SER A 272 15.26 5.41 40.23
C SER A 272 16.56 5.62 39.44
N GLN A 273 16.51 5.48 38.12
CA GLN A 273 17.63 5.76 37.21
C GLN A 273 17.66 7.20 36.67
N ALA A 274 16.83 8.09 37.20
CA ALA A 274 16.69 9.49 36.76
C ALA A 274 16.32 9.66 35.26
N LEU A 275 15.73 8.65 34.66
CA LEU A 275 15.18 8.69 33.30
C LEU A 275 13.78 9.30 33.26
N LEU A 276 13.10 9.35 34.38
CA LEU A 276 11.85 10.06 34.63
C LEU A 276 12.00 11.03 35.80
N PRO A 277 11.24 12.14 35.83
CA PRO A 277 11.23 13.09 36.97
C PRO A 277 10.82 12.39 38.25
N SER A 278 11.37 12.88 39.37
CA SER A 278 10.95 12.46 40.73
C SER A 278 9.45 12.66 40.92
N GLY A 279 8.77 11.65 41.49
CA GLY A 279 7.33 11.65 41.69
C GLY A 279 6.54 11.03 40.51
N SER A 280 7.21 10.61 39.42
CA SER A 280 6.56 9.94 38.27
C SER A 280 5.84 8.66 38.69
N PHE A 281 6.45 7.82 39.52
CA PHE A 281 5.83 6.61 40.05
C PHE A 281 4.55 6.90 40.84
N LYS A 282 4.60 7.92 41.75
CA LYS A 282 3.43 8.36 42.53
C LYS A 282 2.31 8.86 41.62
N ALA A 283 2.67 9.70 40.62
CA ALA A 283 1.71 10.23 39.66
C ALA A 283 1.06 9.16 38.79
N ALA A 284 1.84 8.17 38.33
CA ALA A 284 1.34 7.04 37.57
C ALA A 284 0.44 6.11 38.39
N SER A 285 0.82 5.83 39.64
CA SER A 285 0.05 4.99 40.57
C SER A 285 -1.30 5.60 40.93
N ALA A 286 -1.35 6.93 41.09
CA ALA A 286 -2.58 7.64 41.41
C ALA A 286 -3.54 7.82 40.23
N ASP A 287 -3.06 7.61 38.98
CA ASP A 287 -3.88 7.76 37.79
C ASP A 287 -4.80 6.53 37.61
N LYS A 288 -6.06 6.70 37.95
CA LYS A 288 -7.13 5.70 37.77
C LYS A 288 -7.94 5.93 36.49
N SER A 289 -7.44 6.72 35.54
CA SER A 289 -8.18 7.05 34.33
C SER A 289 -8.49 5.79 33.50
N THR A 290 -9.78 5.58 33.28
CA THR A 290 -10.31 4.48 32.42
C THR A 290 -10.62 4.95 31.01
N LYS A 291 -10.65 6.27 30.78
CA LYS A 291 -10.90 6.91 29.48
C LYS A 291 -9.71 7.75 29.05
N GLY A 292 -9.35 7.67 27.78
CA GLY A 292 -8.22 8.41 27.21
C GLY A 292 -6.88 7.69 27.33
N LYS A 293 -5.77 8.43 27.19
CA LYS A 293 -4.42 7.89 27.36
C LYS A 293 -3.99 8.03 28.82
N PRO A 294 -3.86 6.94 29.60
CA PRO A 294 -3.39 7.03 30.98
C PRO A 294 -1.99 7.62 31.04
N LYS A 295 -1.68 8.40 32.09
CA LYS A 295 -0.40 9.08 32.28
C LYS A 295 0.81 8.14 32.18
N TRP A 296 0.69 6.91 32.71
CA TRP A 296 1.76 5.93 32.66
C TRP A 296 2.16 5.56 31.23
N LYS A 297 1.22 5.50 30.27
CA LYS A 297 1.52 5.20 28.87
C LYS A 297 2.39 6.29 28.22
N GLY A 298 2.11 7.55 28.53
CA GLY A 298 2.93 8.69 28.07
C GLY A 298 4.34 8.66 28.65
N MET A 299 4.48 8.31 29.93
CA MET A 299 5.78 8.19 30.59
C MET A 299 6.61 7.06 29.99
N VAL A 300 6.03 5.87 29.78
CA VAL A 300 6.72 4.72 29.18
C VAL A 300 7.10 5.01 27.73
N SER A 301 6.23 5.63 26.93
CA SER A 301 6.54 5.96 25.53
C SER A 301 7.63 7.00 25.37
N GLY A 302 7.92 7.78 26.40
CA GLY A 302 9.02 8.76 26.42
C GLY A 302 10.37 8.19 26.85
N LEU A 303 10.42 6.92 27.28
CA LEU A 303 11.68 6.30 27.68
C LEU A 303 12.55 5.97 26.46
N PRO A 304 13.90 6.10 26.57
CA PRO A 304 14.80 5.75 25.49
C PRO A 304 14.78 4.24 25.20
N ASN A 305 14.88 3.83 23.94
CA ASN A 305 14.86 2.42 23.52
C ASN A 305 15.87 1.54 24.25
N LYS A 306 17.06 2.08 24.54
CA LYS A 306 18.11 1.38 25.31
C LYS A 306 17.71 1.00 26.75
N PHE A 307 16.63 1.58 27.28
CA PHE A 307 16.11 1.20 28.60
C PHE A 307 15.43 -0.17 28.60
N PHE A 308 14.95 -0.64 27.44
CA PHE A 308 14.22 -1.90 27.28
C PHE A 308 15.11 -3.05 26.80
N ASN A 309 16.37 -2.76 26.49
CA ASN A 309 17.40 -3.73 26.10
C ASN A 309 18.28 -4.09 27.32
#